data_4531560e40157305bf8344a916dc99a4
#
_entry.id   4531560e40157305bf8344a916dc99a4
#
_cell.length_a   1.000
_cell.length_b   1.000
_cell.length_c   1.000
_cell.angle_alpha   90.00
_cell.angle_beta   90.00
_cell.angle_gamma   90.00
#
_symmetry.space_group_name_H-M   'P 1'
#
loop_
_entity.id
_entity.type
_entity.pdbx_description
1 polymer ?
#
loop_
_entity_poly.entity_id
_entity_poly.type
_entity_poly.pdbx_seq_one_letter_code
_entity_poly.pdbx_strand_id
1 'polypeptide(L)'
;MSILIDADTTFIVQGITGREAVNLTRECIDYGKGAKVVGGVTPGRKGREVHGVPVFDTVEQAVENHGGPIKGSVVTVPPAFTKDAVFEAIENGIELIVIVTERIPRGDVAQMVELASAHGARIIGPNCLGIIVPDVIKMGGIGGPAKDAAKAYSPGPVGVISRSGGMTTEMSSTLTAAGLGQSTAVSIGGDAIIGSSYAELMPLFDEDEQTEAIVIYTEPGGRMEAELARYVTEESTRKLPIVAFMAGRFMDEMPGMSFGHAGTIVEGKEDTAAEKIERLASAGIVVAEEIAEIPGLVKERLGVAA
;
A
#
# COMPACT_ATOMS: atom_id res chain seq x y z
N MET A 1 -13.98 -1.31 -11.42
CA MET A 1 -13.74 -2.27 -10.29
C MET A 1 -12.50 -1.77 -9.56
N SER A 2 -12.47 -1.82 -8.23
CA SER A 2 -11.30 -1.42 -7.45
C SER A 2 -10.10 -2.30 -7.77
N ILE A 3 -8.90 -1.75 -7.63
CA ILE A 3 -7.67 -2.50 -7.84
C ILE A 3 -7.33 -3.39 -6.63
N LEU A 4 -6.66 -4.50 -6.84
CA LEU A 4 -6.09 -5.43 -5.86
C LEU A 4 -7.11 -6.14 -4.97
N ILE A 5 -8.04 -5.44 -4.32
CA ILE A 5 -9.03 -5.98 -3.38
C ILE A 5 -10.43 -5.46 -3.66
N ASP A 6 -11.44 -6.25 -3.32
CA ASP A 6 -12.87 -5.96 -3.50
C ASP A 6 -13.71 -6.57 -2.36
N ALA A 7 -15.04 -6.44 -2.45
CA ALA A 7 -15.97 -6.96 -1.44
C ALA A 7 -15.91 -8.49 -1.26
N ASP A 8 -15.38 -9.22 -2.24
CA ASP A 8 -15.30 -10.68 -2.20
C ASP A 8 -13.90 -11.20 -1.83
N THR A 9 -12.95 -10.30 -1.62
CA THR A 9 -11.59 -10.65 -1.24
C THR A 9 -11.52 -11.31 0.13
N THR A 10 -11.08 -12.56 0.15
CA THR A 10 -10.77 -13.31 1.37
C THR A 10 -9.29 -13.22 1.70
N PHE A 11 -8.95 -13.12 2.97
CA PHE A 11 -7.54 -13.10 3.38
C PHE A 11 -7.33 -13.69 4.79
N ILE A 12 -6.09 -14.04 5.08
CA ILE A 12 -5.61 -14.47 6.39
C ILE A 12 -4.73 -13.40 7.03
N VAL A 13 -4.51 -13.53 8.34
CA VAL A 13 -3.53 -12.72 9.08
C VAL A 13 -2.47 -13.64 9.68
N GLN A 14 -1.23 -13.54 9.18
CA GLN A 14 -0.09 -14.26 9.74
C GLN A 14 0.49 -13.49 10.93
N GLY A 15 0.65 -14.16 12.07
CA GLY A 15 0.98 -13.52 13.33
C GLY A 15 -0.25 -13.01 14.09
N ILE A 16 -1.46 -13.49 13.80
CA ILE A 16 -2.75 -12.97 14.28
C ILE A 16 -2.86 -12.85 15.81
N THR A 17 -2.14 -13.66 16.58
CA THR A 17 -2.17 -13.63 18.04
C THR A 17 -1.23 -12.57 18.65
N GLY A 18 -0.48 -11.85 17.85
CA GLY A 18 0.33 -10.73 18.28
C GLY A 18 -0.53 -9.54 18.71
N ARG A 19 -0.04 -8.74 19.68
CA ARG A 19 -0.82 -7.63 20.26
C ARG A 19 -1.37 -6.65 19.19
N GLU A 20 -0.52 -6.23 18.27
CA GLU A 20 -0.92 -5.31 17.20
C GLU A 20 -1.82 -6.01 16.16
N ALA A 21 -1.54 -7.28 15.86
CA ALA A 21 -2.35 -8.08 14.93
C ALA A 21 -3.78 -8.30 15.41
N VAL A 22 -3.99 -8.48 16.71
CA VAL A 22 -5.32 -8.60 17.30
C VAL A 22 -6.15 -7.35 17.03
N ASN A 23 -5.58 -6.16 17.22
CA ASN A 23 -6.24 -4.89 16.94
C ASN A 23 -6.50 -4.71 15.43
N LEU A 24 -5.48 -4.92 14.60
CA LEU A 24 -5.57 -4.85 13.14
C LEU A 24 -6.67 -5.79 12.60
N THR A 25 -6.76 -7.01 13.11
CA THR A 25 -7.80 -7.97 12.71
C THR A 25 -9.20 -7.43 12.99
N ARG A 26 -9.43 -6.88 14.19
CA ARG A 26 -10.72 -6.24 14.53
C ARG A 26 -11.01 -5.06 13.61
N GLU A 27 -10.03 -4.20 13.38
CA GLU A 27 -10.17 -3.02 12.52
C GLU A 27 -10.52 -3.40 11.07
N CYS A 28 -9.98 -4.51 10.56
CA CYS A 28 -10.37 -5.03 9.26
C CYS A 28 -11.80 -5.58 9.25
N ILE A 29 -12.18 -6.37 10.27
CA ILE A 29 -13.52 -6.97 10.35
C ILE A 29 -14.60 -5.89 10.49
N ASP A 30 -14.35 -4.85 11.28
CA ASP A 30 -15.32 -3.80 11.58
C ASP A 30 -15.48 -2.77 10.45
N TYR A 31 -14.59 -2.79 9.42
CA TYR A 31 -14.60 -1.78 8.35
C TYR A 31 -15.42 -2.20 7.13
N GLY A 32 -16.17 -1.23 6.59
CA GLY A 32 -16.88 -1.37 5.33
C GLY A 32 -18.01 -2.37 5.38
N LYS A 33 -18.08 -3.25 4.39
CA LYS A 33 -19.09 -4.33 4.28
C LYS A 33 -18.69 -5.61 5.01
N GLY A 34 -17.67 -5.53 5.81
CA GLY A 34 -17.11 -6.66 6.56
C GLY A 34 -16.04 -7.41 5.77
N ALA A 35 -14.80 -7.28 6.20
CA ALA A 35 -13.71 -8.01 5.59
C ALA A 35 -13.84 -9.51 5.84
N LYS A 36 -13.58 -10.29 4.82
CA LYS A 36 -13.58 -11.75 4.89
C LYS A 36 -12.22 -12.25 5.41
N VAL A 37 -11.93 -12.00 6.70
CA VAL A 37 -10.78 -12.60 7.40
C VAL A 37 -11.14 -14.04 7.71
N VAL A 38 -10.67 -14.97 6.89
CA VAL A 38 -11.11 -16.37 6.92
C VAL A 38 -10.24 -17.26 7.83
N GLY A 39 -9.11 -16.75 8.29
CA GLY A 39 -8.23 -17.47 9.20
C GLY A 39 -7.08 -16.60 9.70
N GLY A 40 -6.46 -17.05 10.77
CA GLY A 40 -5.20 -16.51 11.27
C GLY A 40 -4.17 -17.62 11.40
N VAL A 41 -2.89 -17.29 11.22
CA VAL A 41 -1.80 -18.24 11.35
C VAL A 41 -0.85 -17.79 12.45
N THR A 42 -0.63 -18.65 13.42
CA THR A 42 0.42 -18.50 14.44
C THR A 42 0.85 -19.90 14.91
N PRO A 43 2.07 -20.33 14.60
CA PRO A 43 2.58 -21.64 14.99
C PRO A 43 2.42 -21.92 16.50
N GLY A 44 1.93 -23.12 16.87
CA GLY A 44 1.67 -23.52 18.25
C GLY A 44 0.42 -22.88 18.88
N ARG A 45 -0.47 -22.28 18.09
CA ARG A 45 -1.69 -21.61 18.58
C ARG A 45 -2.98 -22.14 17.95
N LYS A 46 -2.93 -23.23 17.18
CA LYS A 46 -4.09 -23.89 16.59
C LYS A 46 -5.20 -24.14 17.62
N GLY A 47 -6.43 -23.89 17.20
CA GLY A 47 -7.63 -24.06 18.04
C GLY A 47 -7.97 -22.84 18.89
N ARG A 48 -7.21 -21.75 18.82
CA ARG A 48 -7.61 -20.45 19.38
C ARG A 48 -8.46 -19.68 18.38
N GLU A 49 -9.06 -18.61 18.87
CA GLU A 49 -9.79 -17.64 18.06
C GLU A 49 -9.32 -16.21 18.39
N VAL A 50 -9.34 -15.35 17.38
CA VAL A 50 -9.13 -13.89 17.52
C VAL A 50 -10.31 -13.19 16.86
N HIS A 51 -11.17 -12.57 17.64
CA HIS A 51 -12.41 -11.93 17.20
C HIS A 51 -13.31 -12.84 16.34
N GLY A 52 -13.41 -14.13 16.72
CA GLY A 52 -14.18 -15.14 15.97
C GLY A 52 -13.46 -15.72 14.76
N VAL A 53 -12.23 -15.26 14.46
CA VAL A 53 -11.39 -15.83 13.40
C VAL A 53 -10.60 -17.01 13.93
N PRO A 54 -10.72 -18.21 13.33
CA PRO A 54 -9.99 -19.40 13.78
C PRO A 54 -8.48 -19.25 13.52
N VAL A 55 -7.67 -19.76 14.45
CA VAL A 55 -6.20 -19.73 14.36
C VAL A 55 -5.66 -21.12 14.03
N PHE A 56 -4.76 -21.16 13.05
CA PHE A 56 -4.07 -22.35 12.56
C PHE A 56 -2.56 -22.26 12.83
N ASP A 57 -1.87 -23.39 12.75
CA ASP A 57 -0.42 -23.43 12.86
C ASP A 57 0.28 -23.09 11.53
N THR A 58 -0.37 -23.38 10.40
CA THR A 58 0.19 -23.18 9.04
C THR A 58 -0.84 -22.56 8.09
N VAL A 59 -0.34 -21.94 7.00
CA VAL A 59 -1.18 -21.42 5.91
C VAL A 59 -1.93 -22.54 5.22
N GLU A 60 -1.29 -23.70 4.99
CA GLU A 60 -1.91 -24.90 4.42
C GLU A 60 -3.19 -25.28 5.17
N GLN A 61 -3.13 -25.35 6.52
CA GLN A 61 -4.31 -25.66 7.35
C GLN A 61 -5.42 -24.61 7.21
N ALA A 62 -5.07 -23.34 7.04
CA ALA A 62 -6.06 -22.28 6.85
C ALA A 62 -6.76 -22.43 5.48
N VAL A 63 -5.99 -22.74 4.43
CA VAL A 63 -6.50 -22.97 3.06
C VAL A 63 -7.40 -24.21 3.03
N GLU A 64 -6.97 -25.33 3.63
CA GLU A 64 -7.77 -26.56 3.74
C GLU A 64 -9.09 -26.32 4.48
N ASN A 65 -9.05 -25.60 5.61
CA ASN A 65 -10.25 -25.28 6.38
C ASN A 65 -11.22 -24.37 5.64
N HIS A 66 -10.71 -23.42 4.86
CA HIS A 66 -11.55 -22.53 4.05
C HIS A 66 -12.24 -23.27 2.89
N GLY A 67 -11.60 -24.30 2.35
CA GLY A 67 -12.15 -25.12 1.27
C GLY A 67 -12.18 -24.46 -0.11
N GLY A 68 -11.39 -23.41 -0.29
CA GLY A 68 -11.24 -22.67 -1.55
C GLY A 68 -10.03 -21.74 -1.53
N PRO A 69 -9.75 -21.04 -2.63
CA PRO A 69 -8.62 -20.13 -2.71
C PRO A 69 -8.78 -18.96 -1.72
N ILE A 70 -7.69 -18.59 -1.07
CA ILE A 70 -7.58 -17.39 -0.23
C ILE A 70 -6.74 -16.39 -1.01
N LYS A 71 -7.30 -15.22 -1.33
CA LYS A 71 -6.65 -14.24 -2.21
C LYS A 71 -5.47 -13.55 -1.54
N GLY A 72 -5.57 -13.28 -0.23
CA GLY A 72 -4.58 -12.43 0.43
C GLY A 72 -4.06 -12.91 1.77
N SER A 73 -2.90 -12.38 2.16
CA SER A 73 -2.33 -12.50 3.50
C SER A 73 -1.83 -11.16 4.01
N VAL A 74 -2.19 -10.80 5.25
CA VAL A 74 -1.57 -9.69 5.98
C VAL A 74 -0.51 -10.26 6.92
N VAL A 75 0.74 -9.88 6.72
CA VAL A 75 1.89 -10.40 7.46
C VAL A 75 2.30 -9.41 8.54
N THR A 76 2.21 -9.86 9.80
CA THR A 76 2.51 -9.07 11.01
C THR A 76 3.49 -9.78 11.96
N VAL A 77 4.12 -10.84 11.47
CA VAL A 77 5.12 -11.60 12.25
C VAL A 77 6.39 -10.78 12.49
N PRO A 78 7.17 -11.07 13.53
CA PRO A 78 8.44 -10.37 13.76
C PRO A 78 9.39 -10.46 12.55
N PRO A 79 10.28 -9.46 12.34
CA PRO A 79 11.13 -9.36 11.15
C PRO A 79 11.93 -10.63 10.80
N ALA A 80 12.45 -11.32 11.82
CA ALA A 80 13.24 -12.54 11.64
C ALA A 80 12.45 -13.73 11.05
N PHE A 81 11.11 -13.69 11.11
CA PHE A 81 10.24 -14.77 10.63
C PHE A 81 9.41 -14.35 9.41
N THR A 82 9.54 -13.10 8.96
CA THR A 82 8.70 -12.56 7.90
C THR A 82 8.93 -13.25 6.56
N LYS A 83 10.19 -13.53 6.23
CA LYS A 83 10.52 -14.24 4.98
C LYS A 83 9.83 -15.61 4.91
N ASP A 84 9.96 -16.41 5.95
CA ASP A 84 9.37 -17.75 6.00
C ASP A 84 7.84 -17.69 5.92
N ALA A 85 7.21 -16.71 6.60
CA ALA A 85 5.78 -16.51 6.52
C ALA A 85 5.30 -16.10 5.12
N VAL A 86 6.05 -15.24 4.44
CA VAL A 86 5.74 -14.82 3.05
C VAL A 86 5.93 -15.99 2.09
N PHE A 87 7.00 -16.76 2.24
CA PHE A 87 7.26 -17.95 1.42
C PHE A 87 6.13 -18.96 1.58
N GLU A 88 5.75 -19.27 2.82
CA GLU A 88 4.63 -20.16 3.11
C GLU A 88 3.33 -19.69 2.45
N ALA A 89 3.02 -18.39 2.50
CA ALA A 89 1.82 -17.84 1.86
C ALA A 89 1.84 -18.03 0.34
N ILE A 90 2.95 -17.70 -0.33
CA ILE A 90 3.13 -17.82 -1.77
C ILE A 90 3.04 -19.29 -2.21
N GLU A 91 3.73 -20.20 -1.51
CA GLU A 91 3.76 -21.63 -1.80
C GLU A 91 2.39 -22.29 -1.62
N ASN A 92 1.50 -21.71 -0.82
CA ASN A 92 0.12 -22.14 -0.66
C ASN A 92 -0.89 -21.38 -1.55
N GLY A 93 -0.41 -20.70 -2.60
CA GLY A 93 -1.23 -20.11 -3.64
C GLY A 93 -1.87 -18.77 -3.28
N ILE A 94 -1.36 -18.06 -2.27
CA ILE A 94 -1.80 -16.70 -1.95
C ILE A 94 -1.15 -15.71 -2.92
N GLU A 95 -1.98 -14.94 -3.62
CA GLU A 95 -1.54 -14.06 -4.71
C GLU A 95 -1.24 -12.62 -4.26
N LEU A 96 -1.81 -12.17 -3.12
CA LEU A 96 -1.62 -10.82 -2.60
C LEU A 96 -1.11 -10.84 -1.16
N ILE A 97 0.11 -10.34 -0.95
CA ILE A 97 0.75 -10.30 0.37
C ILE A 97 0.95 -8.86 0.81
N VAL A 98 0.34 -8.46 1.93
CA VAL A 98 0.52 -7.14 2.56
C VAL A 98 1.45 -7.30 3.75
N ILE A 99 2.67 -6.76 3.68
CA ILE A 99 3.68 -6.90 4.73
C ILE A 99 3.69 -5.61 5.56
N VAL A 100 3.08 -5.67 6.75
CA VAL A 100 3.05 -4.55 7.70
C VAL A 100 4.38 -4.44 8.45
N THR A 101 5.02 -5.55 8.70
CA THR A 101 6.31 -5.65 9.41
C THR A 101 7.37 -4.74 8.79
N GLU A 102 8.08 -4.04 9.65
CA GLU A 102 9.24 -3.19 9.30
C GLU A 102 10.58 -3.83 9.73
N ARG A 103 11.70 -3.25 9.30
CA ARG A 103 13.07 -3.65 9.68
C ARG A 103 13.43 -5.09 9.32
N ILE A 104 12.89 -5.57 8.24
CA ILE A 104 13.26 -6.87 7.67
C ILE A 104 14.63 -6.74 7.00
N PRO A 105 15.53 -7.72 7.14
CA PRO A 105 16.82 -7.71 6.44
C PRO A 105 16.63 -7.56 4.92
N ARG A 106 17.35 -6.63 4.28
CA ARG A 106 17.21 -6.33 2.84
C ARG A 106 17.34 -7.58 1.96
N GLY A 107 18.28 -8.51 2.31
CA GLY A 107 18.45 -9.76 1.58
C GLY A 107 17.21 -10.66 1.64
N ASP A 108 16.49 -10.67 2.77
CA ASP A 108 15.23 -11.42 2.91
C ASP A 108 14.11 -10.78 2.10
N VAL A 109 14.03 -9.42 2.08
CA VAL A 109 13.06 -8.71 1.24
C VAL A 109 13.29 -9.00 -0.24
N ALA A 110 14.54 -8.97 -0.70
CA ALA A 110 14.87 -9.28 -2.10
C ALA A 110 14.45 -10.70 -2.49
N GLN A 111 14.66 -11.69 -1.60
CA GLN A 111 14.22 -13.07 -1.83
C GLN A 111 12.69 -13.21 -1.87
N MET A 112 11.97 -12.49 -1.00
CA MET A 112 10.50 -12.48 -1.01
C MET A 112 9.95 -11.90 -2.32
N VAL A 113 10.51 -10.80 -2.80
CA VAL A 113 10.10 -10.15 -4.07
C VAL A 113 10.38 -11.06 -5.26
N GLU A 114 11.54 -11.71 -5.28
CA GLU A 114 11.91 -12.66 -6.34
C GLU A 114 10.96 -13.86 -6.37
N LEU A 115 10.68 -14.47 -5.21
CA LEU A 115 9.74 -15.58 -5.14
C LEU A 115 8.34 -15.17 -5.57
N ALA A 116 7.85 -14.01 -5.13
CA ALA A 116 6.54 -13.49 -5.52
C ALA A 116 6.45 -13.31 -7.04
N SER A 117 7.46 -12.71 -7.65
CA SER A 117 7.55 -12.54 -9.11
C SER A 117 7.51 -13.88 -9.84
N ALA A 118 8.26 -14.86 -9.36
CA ALA A 118 8.31 -16.20 -9.97
C ALA A 118 6.96 -16.96 -9.91
N HIS A 119 6.11 -16.64 -8.93
CA HIS A 119 4.80 -17.28 -8.72
C HIS A 119 3.60 -16.41 -9.15
N GLY A 120 3.84 -15.24 -9.74
CA GLY A 120 2.77 -14.32 -10.12
C GLY A 120 2.05 -13.68 -8.92
N ALA A 121 2.64 -13.75 -7.73
CA ALA A 121 2.12 -13.10 -6.53
C ALA A 121 2.61 -11.65 -6.45
N ARG A 122 1.84 -10.80 -5.77
CA ARG A 122 2.16 -9.40 -5.55
C ARG A 122 2.38 -9.10 -4.07
N ILE A 123 3.44 -8.37 -3.77
CA ILE A 123 3.74 -7.88 -2.43
C ILE A 123 3.46 -6.38 -2.36
N ILE A 124 2.73 -5.95 -1.33
CA ILE A 124 2.58 -4.57 -0.90
C ILE A 124 3.36 -4.40 0.41
N GLY A 125 4.28 -3.47 0.47
CA GLY A 125 5.24 -3.34 1.56
C GLY A 125 6.60 -3.95 1.20
N PRO A 126 7.45 -4.22 2.18
CA PRO A 126 7.26 -4.15 3.64
C PRO A 126 7.16 -2.72 4.20
N ASN A 127 6.96 -2.64 5.53
CA ASN A 127 6.83 -1.37 6.24
C ASN A 127 5.70 -0.52 5.65
N CYS A 128 4.51 -1.10 5.51
CA CYS A 128 3.34 -0.46 4.94
C CYS A 128 2.13 -0.56 5.89
N LEU A 129 1.09 0.22 5.64
CA LEU A 129 -0.19 0.09 6.33
C LEU A 129 -1.23 -0.70 5.53
N GLY A 130 -0.97 -1.03 4.28
CA GLY A 130 -1.84 -1.86 3.46
C GLY A 130 -2.70 -1.11 2.46
N ILE A 131 -3.87 -1.65 2.18
CA ILE A 131 -4.78 -1.24 1.11
C ILE A 131 -6.16 -0.97 1.68
N ILE A 132 -6.85 0.06 1.15
CA ILE A 132 -8.25 0.35 1.48
C ILE A 132 -9.02 0.72 0.22
N VAL A 133 -10.21 0.13 0.08
CA VAL A 133 -11.27 0.57 -0.82
C VAL A 133 -12.36 1.16 0.06
N PRO A 134 -12.61 2.47 -0.01
CA PRO A 134 -13.52 3.15 0.90
C PRO A 134 -14.92 2.54 0.90
N ASP A 135 -15.49 2.39 2.11
CA ASP A 135 -16.81 1.76 2.41
C ASP A 135 -16.92 0.28 2.00
N VAL A 136 -15.87 -0.33 1.46
CA VAL A 136 -15.90 -1.71 0.99
C VAL A 136 -15.05 -2.62 1.86
N ILE A 137 -13.74 -2.41 1.89
CA ILE A 137 -12.79 -3.31 2.55
C ILE A 137 -11.47 -2.59 2.86
N LYS A 138 -10.83 -2.99 3.94
CA LYS A 138 -9.41 -2.71 4.15
C LYS A 138 -8.64 -3.99 4.48
N MET A 139 -7.40 -4.04 4.02
CA MET A 139 -6.46 -5.14 4.23
C MET A 139 -5.16 -4.59 4.81
N GLY A 140 -5.03 -4.67 6.13
CA GLY A 140 -3.95 -4.05 6.90
C GLY A 140 -4.43 -3.01 7.92
N GLY A 141 -3.48 -2.28 8.52
CA GLY A 141 -3.74 -1.26 9.54
C GLY A 141 -4.09 0.13 9.01
N ILE A 142 -4.25 0.28 7.70
CA ILE A 142 -4.52 1.56 7.04
C ILE A 142 -5.76 2.26 7.60
N GLY A 143 -5.65 3.54 7.91
CA GLY A 143 -6.72 4.33 8.49
C GLY A 143 -7.01 4.06 9.98
N GLY A 144 -6.33 3.09 10.62
CA GLY A 144 -6.55 2.73 12.02
C GLY A 144 -7.94 2.15 12.28
N PRO A 145 -8.59 2.48 13.44
CA PRO A 145 -9.92 2.00 13.78
C PRO A 145 -10.96 2.30 12.70
N ALA A 146 -11.90 1.37 12.49
CA ALA A 146 -12.88 1.43 11.41
C ALA A 146 -13.64 2.77 11.35
N LYS A 147 -14.03 3.32 12.50
CA LYS A 147 -14.73 4.63 12.60
C LYS A 147 -13.87 5.82 12.17
N ASP A 148 -12.54 5.73 12.36
CA ASP A 148 -11.62 6.79 11.99
C ASP A 148 -11.22 6.66 10.51
N ALA A 149 -11.04 5.43 10.04
CA ALA A 149 -10.89 5.13 8.62
C ALA A 149 -12.11 5.65 7.81
N ALA A 150 -13.34 5.43 8.28
CA ALA A 150 -14.57 5.92 7.63
C ALA A 150 -14.69 7.46 7.58
N LYS A 151 -13.93 8.20 8.41
CA LYS A 151 -13.86 9.66 8.33
C LYS A 151 -12.80 10.14 7.33
N ALA A 152 -11.68 9.42 7.29
CA ALA A 152 -10.54 9.81 6.47
C ALA A 152 -10.71 9.40 4.99
N TYR A 153 -11.47 8.35 4.73
CA TYR A 153 -11.66 7.78 3.40
C TYR A 153 -13.14 7.79 3.01
N SER A 154 -13.45 8.30 1.85
CA SER A 154 -14.77 8.25 1.23
C SER A 154 -14.70 7.73 -0.20
N PRO A 155 -15.72 7.03 -0.72
CA PRO A 155 -15.72 6.59 -2.11
C PRO A 155 -15.63 7.76 -3.10
N GLY A 156 -14.81 7.60 -4.14
CA GLY A 156 -14.65 8.63 -5.17
C GLY A 156 -13.66 8.21 -6.26
N PRO A 157 -13.25 9.17 -7.12
CA PRO A 157 -12.51 8.85 -8.34
C PRO A 157 -10.98 8.92 -8.20
N VAL A 158 -10.42 9.13 -7.00
CA VAL A 158 -8.98 9.37 -6.85
C VAL A 158 -8.25 8.13 -6.35
N GLY A 159 -7.33 7.59 -7.14
CA GLY A 159 -6.37 6.61 -6.68
C GLY A 159 -5.29 7.28 -5.81
N VAL A 160 -4.90 6.66 -4.70
CA VAL A 160 -3.83 7.18 -3.82
C VAL A 160 -2.75 6.13 -3.65
N ILE A 161 -1.49 6.51 -3.94
CA ILE A 161 -0.32 5.65 -3.71
C ILE A 161 0.69 6.41 -2.86
N SER A 162 1.10 5.82 -1.73
CA SER A 162 2.00 6.51 -0.80
C SER A 162 3.05 5.58 -0.23
N ARG A 163 4.29 6.04 -0.15
CA ARG A 163 5.36 5.35 0.58
C ARG A 163 5.12 5.36 2.09
N SER A 164 4.48 6.40 2.60
CA SER A 164 4.21 6.57 4.02
C SER A 164 2.80 6.14 4.38
N GLY A 165 2.65 5.25 5.35
CA GLY A 165 1.34 4.81 5.85
C GLY A 165 0.52 5.96 6.44
N GLY A 166 1.12 6.80 7.28
CA GLY A 166 0.46 7.98 7.86
C GLY A 166 0.03 8.98 6.80
N MET A 167 0.91 9.29 5.85
CA MET A 167 0.62 10.23 4.77
C MET A 167 -0.42 9.71 3.79
N THR A 168 -0.56 8.40 3.63
CA THR A 168 -1.69 7.82 2.85
C THR A 168 -3.02 8.28 3.44
N THR A 169 -3.16 8.21 4.76
CA THR A 169 -4.38 8.64 5.48
C THR A 169 -4.53 10.15 5.45
N GLU A 170 -3.47 10.91 5.63
CA GLU A 170 -3.52 12.39 5.64
C GLU A 170 -3.98 12.95 4.28
N MET A 171 -3.37 12.49 3.19
CA MET A 171 -3.78 12.91 1.85
C MET A 171 -5.22 12.48 1.51
N SER A 172 -5.59 11.26 1.87
CA SER A 172 -6.95 10.77 1.66
C SER A 172 -7.97 11.58 2.46
N SER A 173 -7.65 11.92 3.72
CA SER A 173 -8.49 12.77 4.56
C SER A 173 -8.64 14.18 3.99
N THR A 174 -7.57 14.76 3.47
CA THR A 174 -7.57 16.08 2.82
C THR A 174 -8.44 16.08 1.55
N LEU A 175 -8.34 15.03 0.74
CA LEU A 175 -9.20 14.83 -0.44
C LEU A 175 -10.67 14.67 -0.03
N THR A 176 -10.94 13.82 0.97
CA THR A 176 -12.31 13.57 1.49
C THR A 176 -12.96 14.86 2.02
N ALA A 177 -12.20 15.67 2.78
CA ALA A 177 -12.68 16.96 3.30
C ALA A 177 -13.02 17.98 2.18
N ALA A 178 -12.38 17.85 1.02
CA ALA A 178 -12.64 18.67 -0.16
C ALA A 178 -13.74 18.11 -1.10
N GLY A 179 -14.43 17.01 -0.69
CA GLY A 179 -15.47 16.36 -1.47
C GLY A 179 -14.95 15.46 -2.60
N LEU A 180 -13.65 15.16 -2.61
CA LEU A 180 -13.03 14.18 -3.48
C LEU A 180 -12.82 12.89 -2.68
N GLY A 181 -13.37 11.77 -3.16
CA GLY A 181 -13.16 10.47 -2.51
C GLY A 181 -12.10 9.64 -3.22
N GLN A 182 -11.82 8.48 -2.68
CA GLN A 182 -10.82 7.57 -3.24
C GLN A 182 -11.47 6.34 -3.89
N SER A 183 -10.91 5.91 -5.03
CA SER A 183 -11.23 4.60 -5.64
C SER A 183 -10.52 3.49 -4.88
N THR A 184 -9.22 3.63 -4.68
CA THR A 184 -8.38 2.76 -3.86
C THR A 184 -7.21 3.57 -3.32
N ALA A 185 -6.84 3.35 -2.05
CA ALA A 185 -5.62 3.89 -1.48
C ALA A 185 -4.67 2.76 -1.08
N VAL A 186 -3.40 2.89 -1.48
CA VAL A 186 -2.34 1.89 -1.26
C VAL A 186 -1.16 2.53 -0.57
N SER A 187 -0.81 2.00 0.61
CA SER A 187 0.46 2.30 1.29
C SER A 187 1.50 1.28 0.83
N ILE A 188 2.46 1.70 0.00
CA ILE A 188 3.43 0.78 -0.61
C ILE A 188 4.68 0.53 0.23
N GLY A 189 4.90 1.31 1.31
CA GLY A 189 6.00 1.13 2.24
C GLY A 189 7.20 2.05 2.02
N GLY A 190 7.92 2.32 3.12
CA GLY A 190 9.06 3.25 3.18
C GLY A 190 10.43 2.59 3.08
N ASP A 191 10.51 1.27 2.92
CA ASP A 191 11.78 0.56 2.85
C ASP A 191 12.50 0.76 1.50
N ALA A 192 13.80 0.47 1.47
CA ALA A 192 14.61 0.64 0.26
C ALA A 192 14.27 -0.37 -0.84
N ILE A 193 13.83 -1.58 -0.45
CA ILE A 193 13.31 -2.61 -1.35
C ILE A 193 11.87 -2.85 -0.95
N ILE A 194 10.96 -2.69 -1.88
CA ILE A 194 9.53 -2.93 -1.71
C ILE A 194 9.00 -3.83 -2.84
N GLY A 195 7.86 -4.46 -2.59
CA GLY A 195 7.28 -5.43 -3.52
C GLY A 195 6.51 -4.83 -4.69
N SER A 196 6.05 -3.57 -4.58
CA SER A 196 5.34 -2.90 -5.68
C SER A 196 5.64 -1.41 -5.67
N SER A 197 6.11 -0.89 -6.79
CA SER A 197 6.39 0.52 -7.03
C SER A 197 5.15 1.27 -7.55
N TYR A 198 5.27 2.61 -7.72
CA TYR A 198 4.24 3.40 -8.39
C TYR A 198 3.95 2.88 -9.80
N ALA A 199 5.00 2.68 -10.59
CA ALA A 199 4.88 2.23 -11.98
C ALA A 199 4.21 0.86 -12.12
N GLU A 200 4.43 -0.05 -11.17
CA GLU A 200 3.81 -1.39 -11.19
C GLU A 200 2.33 -1.39 -10.78
N LEU A 201 1.86 -0.34 -10.09
CA LEU A 201 0.45 -0.19 -9.75
C LEU A 201 -0.34 0.61 -10.79
N MET A 202 0.31 1.47 -11.56
CA MET A 202 -0.35 2.32 -12.55
C MET A 202 -1.16 1.55 -13.60
N PRO A 203 -0.70 0.41 -14.17
CA PRO A 203 -1.52 -0.38 -15.11
C PRO A 203 -2.87 -0.80 -14.52
N LEU A 204 -2.90 -1.14 -13.22
CA LEU A 204 -4.14 -1.52 -12.55
C LEU A 204 -5.11 -0.34 -12.42
N PHE A 205 -4.59 0.85 -12.15
CA PHE A 205 -5.39 2.07 -12.14
C PHE A 205 -5.83 2.50 -13.53
N ASP A 206 -5.01 2.29 -14.56
CA ASP A 206 -5.39 2.54 -15.95
C ASP A 206 -6.57 1.65 -16.40
N GLU A 207 -6.71 0.45 -15.86
CA GLU A 207 -7.81 -0.47 -16.11
C GLU A 207 -9.05 -0.19 -15.23
N ASP A 208 -8.91 0.53 -14.12
CA ASP A 208 -10.02 0.85 -13.22
C ASP A 208 -10.86 2.02 -13.71
N GLU A 209 -12.07 1.74 -14.21
CA GLU A 209 -13.00 2.76 -14.71
C GLU A 209 -13.42 3.79 -13.65
N GLN A 210 -13.37 3.44 -12.37
CA GLN A 210 -13.70 4.34 -11.27
C GLN A 210 -12.61 5.40 -11.05
N THR A 211 -11.37 5.07 -11.36
CA THR A 211 -10.24 5.99 -11.13
C THR A 211 -10.14 7.01 -12.27
N GLU A 212 -10.17 8.29 -11.93
CA GLU A 212 -10.08 9.41 -12.88
C GLU A 212 -8.83 10.28 -12.65
N ALA A 213 -8.21 10.20 -11.46
CA ALA A 213 -6.96 10.87 -11.13
C ALA A 213 -6.16 10.05 -10.12
N ILE A 214 -4.86 10.31 -10.05
CA ILE A 214 -3.95 9.68 -9.09
C ILE A 214 -3.28 10.74 -8.22
N VAL A 215 -3.18 10.48 -6.92
CA VAL A 215 -2.38 11.25 -5.98
C VAL A 215 -1.27 10.38 -5.45
N ILE A 216 -0.02 10.85 -5.50
CA ILE A 216 1.13 10.14 -4.95
C ILE A 216 1.83 10.96 -3.87
N TYR A 217 2.24 10.28 -2.81
CA TYR A 217 3.19 10.77 -1.82
C TYR A 217 4.55 10.16 -2.10
N THR A 218 5.54 11.00 -2.30
CA THR A 218 6.90 10.58 -2.64
C THR A 218 7.94 11.28 -1.76
N GLU A 219 9.15 10.75 -1.78
CA GLU A 219 10.27 11.13 -0.93
C GLU A 219 11.59 11.10 -1.71
N PRO A 220 12.65 11.80 -1.26
CA PRO A 220 14.00 11.64 -1.80
C PRO A 220 14.49 10.20 -1.70
N GLY A 221 15.51 9.85 -2.45
CA GLY A 221 16.12 8.51 -2.49
C GLY A 221 15.43 7.54 -3.44
N GLY A 222 16.20 6.64 -4.06
CA GLY A 222 15.72 5.60 -4.97
C GLY A 222 15.24 6.11 -6.34
N ARG A 223 14.68 5.20 -7.16
CA ARG A 223 14.39 5.44 -8.59
C ARG A 223 12.92 5.36 -8.98
N MET A 224 12.01 5.17 -8.05
CA MET A 224 10.60 4.89 -8.35
C MET A 224 9.92 6.03 -9.13
N GLU A 225 10.30 7.29 -8.89
CA GLU A 225 9.76 8.45 -9.61
C GLU A 225 10.25 8.50 -11.05
N ALA A 226 11.47 8.03 -11.32
CA ALA A 226 12.00 7.90 -12.69
C ALA A 226 11.25 6.80 -13.47
N GLU A 227 10.96 5.69 -12.80
CA GLU A 227 10.18 4.59 -13.38
C GLU A 227 8.74 5.02 -13.66
N LEU A 228 8.12 5.77 -12.72
CA LEU A 228 6.79 6.34 -12.92
C LEU A 228 6.77 7.34 -14.08
N ALA A 229 7.74 8.25 -14.16
CA ALA A 229 7.85 9.23 -15.26
C ALA A 229 7.95 8.53 -16.62
N ARG A 230 8.76 7.46 -16.70
CA ARG A 230 8.87 6.64 -17.92
C ARG A 230 7.54 5.98 -18.26
N TYR A 231 6.88 5.32 -17.27
CA TYR A 231 5.59 4.68 -17.49
C TYR A 231 4.57 5.69 -18.08
N VAL A 232 4.44 6.85 -17.45
CA VAL A 232 3.49 7.89 -17.88
C VAL A 232 3.76 8.38 -19.30
N THR A 233 5.03 8.52 -19.68
CA THR A 233 5.41 9.03 -21.01
C THR A 233 5.31 7.96 -22.10
N GLU A 234 5.72 6.74 -21.83
CA GLU A 234 5.95 5.69 -22.83
C GLU A 234 4.89 4.59 -22.84
N GLU A 235 4.32 4.23 -21.69
CA GLU A 235 3.55 3.01 -21.53
C GLU A 235 2.05 3.24 -21.21
N SER A 236 1.71 4.29 -20.44
CA SER A 236 0.33 4.54 -19.99
C SER A 236 -0.62 4.76 -21.17
N THR A 237 -1.69 4.01 -21.20
CA THR A 237 -2.72 4.06 -22.25
C THR A 237 -3.80 5.08 -21.95
N ARG A 238 -4.15 5.28 -20.69
CA ARG A 238 -5.26 6.13 -20.26
C ARG A 238 -4.84 7.57 -19.94
N LYS A 239 -3.55 7.79 -19.65
CA LYS A 239 -2.99 9.10 -19.31
C LYS A 239 -3.73 9.78 -18.16
N LEU A 240 -4.01 9.03 -17.09
CA LEU A 240 -4.63 9.59 -15.89
C LEU A 240 -3.81 10.78 -15.36
N PRO A 241 -4.46 11.90 -15.02
CA PRO A 241 -3.76 13.02 -14.39
C PRO A 241 -3.20 12.58 -13.02
N ILE A 242 -1.95 12.95 -12.76
CA ILE A 242 -1.25 12.64 -11.52
C ILE A 242 -0.87 13.92 -10.80
N VAL A 243 -1.19 14.00 -9.51
CA VAL A 243 -0.73 15.04 -8.60
C VAL A 243 0.21 14.39 -7.58
N ALA A 244 1.43 14.88 -7.48
CA ALA A 244 2.45 14.39 -6.57
C ALA A 244 2.68 15.38 -5.43
N PHE A 245 3.00 14.87 -4.24
CA PHE A 245 3.58 15.65 -3.15
C PHE A 245 4.95 15.09 -2.81
N MET A 246 5.99 15.92 -2.93
CA MET A 246 7.37 15.58 -2.58
C MET A 246 7.68 16.06 -1.17
N ALA A 247 7.76 15.13 -0.22
CA ALA A 247 8.23 15.41 1.14
C ALA A 247 9.76 15.43 1.21
N GLY A 248 10.29 15.85 2.37
CA GLY A 248 11.71 15.72 2.67
C GLY A 248 12.65 16.58 1.84
N ARG A 249 12.20 17.69 1.26
CA ARG A 249 13.02 18.59 0.40
C ARG A 249 14.30 19.08 1.11
N PHE A 250 14.25 19.26 2.44
CA PHE A 250 15.41 19.64 3.24
C PHE A 250 16.55 18.60 3.24
N MET A 251 16.25 17.35 2.86
CA MET A 251 17.23 16.27 2.84
C MET A 251 18.28 16.45 1.73
N ASP A 252 17.98 17.27 0.73
CA ASP A 252 18.94 17.60 -0.33
C ASP A 252 20.17 18.31 0.23
N GLU A 253 20.03 19.02 1.38
CA GLU A 253 21.13 19.68 2.09
C GLU A 253 21.87 18.73 3.04
N MET A 254 21.40 17.48 3.21
CA MET A 254 21.92 16.50 4.18
C MET A 254 22.18 15.13 3.54
N PRO A 255 23.03 15.04 2.51
CA PRO A 255 23.28 13.79 1.78
C PRO A 255 23.84 12.71 2.70
N GLY A 256 23.46 11.45 2.48
CA GLY A 256 23.87 10.30 3.25
C GLY A 256 23.17 10.12 4.60
N MET A 257 22.33 11.05 5.01
CA MET A 257 21.56 10.92 6.27
C MET A 257 20.21 10.23 6.03
N SER A 258 19.77 9.42 7.01
CA SER A 258 18.45 8.78 7.01
C SER A 258 17.52 9.48 8.00
N PHE A 259 16.27 9.71 7.58
CA PHE A 259 15.25 10.43 8.36
C PHE A 259 13.98 9.56 8.57
N GLY A 260 14.17 8.33 9.00
CA GLY A 260 13.07 7.42 9.35
C GLY A 260 12.87 6.30 8.33
N HIS A 261 12.43 6.59 7.12
CA HIS A 261 12.31 5.57 6.07
C HIS A 261 13.67 5.14 5.54
N ALA A 262 13.93 3.83 5.50
CA ALA A 262 15.22 3.29 5.08
C ALA A 262 15.54 3.52 3.59
N GLY A 263 14.52 3.83 2.78
CA GLY A 263 14.65 4.16 1.37
C GLY A 263 14.92 5.63 1.05
N THR A 264 14.95 6.53 2.06
CA THR A 264 15.08 7.97 1.86
C THR A 264 16.50 8.47 2.11
N ILE A 265 17.48 7.89 1.45
CA ILE A 265 18.87 8.34 1.54
C ILE A 265 19.25 8.99 0.20
N VAL A 266 19.69 10.24 0.25
CA VAL A 266 20.24 10.96 -0.91
C VAL A 266 21.71 10.58 -1.05
N GLU A 267 22.04 9.77 -2.02
CA GLU A 267 23.41 9.33 -2.31
C GLU A 267 24.01 10.06 -3.51
N GLY A 268 23.16 10.56 -4.41
CA GLY A 268 23.56 11.25 -5.63
C GLY A 268 22.56 12.32 -6.06
N LYS A 269 22.91 13.06 -7.13
CA LYS A 269 22.05 14.13 -7.65
C LYS A 269 20.66 13.62 -8.06
N GLU A 270 20.59 12.41 -8.62
CA GLU A 270 19.36 11.81 -9.11
C GLU A 270 18.37 11.44 -7.98
N ASP A 271 18.86 11.33 -6.74
CA ASP A 271 18.09 10.97 -5.57
C ASP A 271 17.50 12.18 -4.82
N THR A 272 17.90 13.43 -5.23
CA THR A 272 17.45 14.65 -4.59
C THR A 272 15.97 14.92 -4.85
N ALA A 273 15.30 15.60 -3.92
CA ALA A 273 13.92 16.06 -4.12
C ALA A 273 13.81 16.98 -5.33
N ALA A 274 14.76 17.90 -5.52
CA ALA A 274 14.77 18.85 -6.63
C ALA A 274 14.79 18.15 -7.99
N GLU A 275 15.69 17.19 -8.20
CA GLU A 275 15.81 16.43 -9.46
C GLU A 275 14.55 15.60 -9.73
N LYS A 276 14.00 14.97 -8.70
CA LYS A 276 12.78 14.18 -8.81
C LYS A 276 11.57 15.05 -9.16
N ILE A 277 11.43 16.23 -8.56
CA ILE A 277 10.37 17.20 -8.88
C ILE A 277 10.47 17.62 -10.37
N GLU A 278 11.66 17.96 -10.85
CA GLU A 278 11.88 18.33 -12.24
C GLU A 278 11.51 17.19 -13.20
N ARG A 279 11.89 15.96 -12.85
CA ARG A 279 11.59 14.76 -13.64
C ARG A 279 10.09 14.46 -13.70
N LEU A 280 9.40 14.52 -12.56
CA LEU A 280 7.94 14.33 -12.50
C LEU A 280 7.23 15.42 -13.32
N ALA A 281 7.62 16.69 -13.16
CA ALA A 281 7.05 17.80 -13.91
C ALA A 281 7.27 17.64 -15.43
N SER A 282 8.46 17.20 -15.86
CA SER A 282 8.78 16.92 -17.26
C SER A 282 7.93 15.80 -17.86
N ALA A 283 7.42 14.87 -17.04
CA ALA A 283 6.49 13.84 -17.45
C ALA A 283 5.00 14.30 -17.41
N GLY A 284 4.74 15.58 -17.13
CA GLY A 284 3.38 16.14 -17.04
C GLY A 284 2.67 15.90 -15.70
N ILE A 285 3.38 15.39 -14.70
CA ILE A 285 2.88 15.19 -13.34
C ILE A 285 2.95 16.52 -12.58
N VAL A 286 1.85 16.95 -11.98
CA VAL A 286 1.81 18.17 -11.17
C VAL A 286 2.38 17.88 -9.79
N VAL A 287 3.32 18.71 -9.34
CA VAL A 287 3.89 18.58 -7.99
C VAL A 287 3.38 19.72 -7.10
N ALA A 288 2.62 19.37 -6.07
CA ALA A 288 2.11 20.30 -5.08
C ALA A 288 3.24 20.80 -4.17
N GLU A 289 3.19 22.09 -3.81
CA GLU A 289 4.10 22.67 -2.82
C GLU A 289 3.68 22.31 -1.40
N GLU A 290 2.37 22.30 -1.15
CA GLU A 290 1.78 21.97 0.15
C GLU A 290 0.68 20.90 -0.02
N ILE A 291 0.46 20.08 1.00
CA ILE A 291 -0.59 19.05 1.01
C ILE A 291 -1.98 19.66 0.80
N ALA A 292 -2.21 20.84 1.36
CA ALA A 292 -3.48 21.56 1.26
C ALA A 292 -3.86 21.95 -0.19
N GLU A 293 -2.88 22.04 -1.11
CA GLU A 293 -3.11 22.37 -2.51
C GLU A 293 -3.61 21.16 -3.33
N ILE A 294 -3.33 19.93 -2.88
CA ILE A 294 -3.64 18.70 -3.61
C ILE A 294 -5.09 18.65 -4.10
N PRO A 295 -6.12 18.90 -3.27
CA PRO A 295 -7.50 18.84 -3.75
C PRO A 295 -7.82 19.83 -4.86
N GLY A 296 -7.28 21.06 -4.77
CA GLY A 296 -7.44 22.09 -5.80
C GLY A 296 -6.83 21.66 -7.12
N LEU A 297 -5.60 21.15 -7.09
CA LEU A 297 -4.90 20.65 -8.27
C LEU A 297 -5.59 19.45 -8.90
N VAL A 298 -6.13 18.53 -8.09
CA VAL A 298 -6.92 17.39 -8.60
C VAL A 298 -8.19 17.86 -9.27
N LYS A 299 -8.96 18.79 -8.66
CA LYS A 299 -10.19 19.37 -9.23
C LYS A 299 -9.90 20.05 -10.58
N GLU A 300 -8.83 20.85 -10.65
CA GLU A 300 -8.40 21.50 -11.88
C GLU A 300 -8.12 20.48 -13.00
N ARG A 301 -7.42 19.39 -12.68
CA ARG A 301 -7.11 18.33 -13.64
C ARG A 301 -8.31 17.52 -14.08
N LEU A 302 -9.31 17.37 -13.22
CA LEU A 302 -10.58 16.71 -13.53
C LEU A 302 -11.59 17.65 -14.22
N GLY A 303 -11.29 18.95 -14.31
CA GLY A 303 -12.22 19.95 -14.88
C GLY A 303 -13.48 20.17 -14.01
N VAL A 304 -13.36 19.91 -12.70
CA VAL A 304 -14.46 20.08 -11.73
C VAL A 304 -14.31 21.46 -11.05
N ALA A 305 -15.41 22.15 -10.83
CA ALA A 305 -15.38 23.43 -10.13
C ALA A 305 -14.81 23.31 -8.71
N ALA A 306 -14.01 24.30 -8.33
CA ALA A 306 -13.30 24.36 -7.04
C ALA A 306 -14.29 24.47 -5.86
#